data_4e21b744f6d3336fb393d8f5acda6a4a
#
_entry.id   4e21b744f6d3336fb393d8f5acda6a4a
#
_cell.length_a   1.000
_cell.length_b   1.000
_cell.length_c   1.000
_cell.angle_alpha   90.00
_cell.angle_beta   90.00
_cell.angle_gamma   90.00
#
_symmetry.space_group_name_H-M   'P 1'
#
loop_
_entity.id
_entity.type
_entity.pdbx_description
1 polymer ?
#
loop_
_entity_poly.entity_id
_entity_poly.type
_entity_poly.pdbx_seq_one_letter_code
_entity_poly.pdbx_strand_id
1 'polypeptide(L)'
;MSTSPSLSLRPRPRRRFIAAAVAVALTAGTLAALAPMTSASAASYPSWSDVQKAKASKSAQQAKVSEIKALIADLTTKASAAKRSAEAAGTAYQTAQTKYDDATLTQQKLQSQADDAEKTAAASEEQAGQLAAQLGRASANDVTTDILTHPSKSGDLLYELGAMSKLSEQADGIYSQATQDRGVAQGLADKADLAKNALGKLADAAQQKMQAAQSAADAAQTAVDAQGDNQARLEAQLTLLTSNEANVEAKYNKGVQVEKARQAALAAAAAKAAATNSGGTGGGAANSSGWVRPSGGYQTSPFGYRVDPYTHYRALHAGVDLAPACYAPIYAAHSGTVTFAANGGGYGNEVVLDNGGGISTAYGHIVDGGILVTVGQHVSAGQQIAKIGSTGWSTGCHLHFETRVNGSAVDPVPFMAARGISV
;
A
#
# COMPACT_ATOMS: atom_id res chain seq x y z
N MET A 1 -17.37 -19.62 73.37
CA MET A 1 -16.16 -19.36 72.57
C MET A 1 -16.23 -20.26 71.35
N SER A 2 -16.67 -19.72 70.23
CA SER A 2 -16.79 -20.49 69.03
C SER A 2 -16.39 -19.53 67.86
N THR A 3 -15.27 -19.76 67.31
CA THR A 3 -14.68 -18.94 66.24
C THR A 3 -15.08 -19.52 64.87
N SER A 4 -15.86 -18.78 64.12
CA SER A 4 -16.16 -19.08 62.72
C SER A 4 -14.99 -18.60 61.78
N PRO A 5 -14.59 -19.38 60.80
CA PRO A 5 -13.61 -18.91 59.80
C PRO A 5 -14.29 -18.10 58.68
N SER A 6 -13.83 -16.89 58.50
CA SER A 6 -14.21 -16.01 57.39
C SER A 6 -13.61 -16.50 56.07
N LEU A 7 -14.44 -16.86 55.09
CA LEU A 7 -14.02 -17.06 53.70
C LEU A 7 -13.70 -15.72 53.06
N SER A 8 -12.43 -15.50 52.79
CA SER A 8 -11.98 -14.36 51.96
C SER A 8 -12.24 -14.65 50.49
N LEU A 9 -13.19 -13.92 49.89
CA LEU A 9 -13.38 -13.84 48.44
C LEU A 9 -12.18 -13.12 47.82
N ARG A 10 -11.36 -13.86 47.06
CA ARG A 10 -10.33 -13.27 46.21
C ARG A 10 -11.00 -12.55 45.04
N PRO A 11 -10.63 -11.29 44.74
CA PRO A 11 -11.13 -10.58 43.55
C PRO A 11 -10.56 -11.22 42.28
N ARG A 12 -11.44 -11.53 41.33
CA ARG A 12 -11.08 -11.93 39.96
C ARG A 12 -10.32 -10.81 39.30
N PRO A 13 -9.23 -11.08 38.55
CA PRO A 13 -8.51 -10.05 37.81
C PRO A 13 -9.40 -9.57 36.64
N ARG A 14 -9.78 -8.30 36.68
CA ARG A 14 -10.33 -7.59 35.50
C ARG A 14 -9.28 -7.63 34.41
N ARG A 15 -9.52 -8.42 33.36
CA ARG A 15 -8.77 -8.35 32.12
C ARG A 15 -8.99 -6.95 31.52
N ARG A 16 -8.01 -6.08 31.72
CA ARG A 16 -7.90 -4.83 30.96
C ARG A 16 -7.58 -5.23 29.53
N PHE A 17 -8.50 -4.98 28.62
CA PHE A 17 -8.22 -4.96 27.18
C PHE A 17 -7.14 -3.89 26.96
N ILE A 18 -5.91 -4.32 26.79
CA ILE A 18 -4.85 -3.48 26.24
C ILE A 18 -5.11 -3.49 24.74
N ALA A 19 -5.73 -2.43 24.25
CA ALA A 19 -5.63 -2.09 22.84
C ALA A 19 -4.13 -1.88 22.57
N ALA A 20 -3.48 -2.88 22.04
CA ALA A 20 -2.12 -2.76 21.53
C ALA A 20 -2.20 -1.90 20.26
N ALA A 21 -2.13 -0.59 20.42
CA ALA A 21 -1.68 0.28 19.36
C ALA A 21 -0.26 -0.18 19.01
N VAL A 22 -0.14 -0.89 17.90
CA VAL A 22 1.17 -1.15 17.27
C VAL A 22 1.61 0.18 16.70
N ALA A 23 2.23 0.99 17.56
CA ALA A 23 3.09 2.07 17.11
C ALA A 23 4.27 1.38 16.40
N VAL A 24 4.26 1.38 15.07
CA VAL A 24 5.46 1.09 14.28
C VAL A 24 6.41 2.25 14.56
N ALA A 25 7.24 2.08 15.58
CA ALA A 25 8.39 2.93 15.77
C ALA A 25 9.31 2.66 14.56
N LEU A 26 9.37 3.63 13.66
CA LEU A 26 10.44 3.78 12.68
C LEU A 26 11.75 4.01 13.47
N THR A 27 12.35 2.95 13.98
CA THR A 27 13.76 2.95 14.28
C THR A 27 14.47 2.84 12.93
N ALA A 28 15.00 3.96 12.49
CA ALA A 28 16.02 4.03 11.43
C ALA A 28 17.22 3.15 11.85
N GLY A 29 17.11 1.86 11.63
CA GLY A 29 18.19 0.90 11.67
C GLY A 29 18.90 0.95 10.31
N THR A 30 19.82 1.89 10.14
CA THR A 30 20.80 1.89 9.06
C THR A 30 21.72 0.69 9.23
N LEU A 31 21.30 -0.48 8.78
CA LEU A 31 22.19 -1.50 8.27
C LEU A 31 22.14 -1.40 6.75
N ALA A 32 22.82 -0.38 6.23
CA ALA A 32 23.32 -0.41 4.87
C ALA A 32 24.22 -1.63 4.78
N ALA A 33 23.70 -2.74 4.25
CA ALA A 33 24.56 -3.73 3.62
C ALA A 33 25.23 -2.96 2.47
N LEU A 34 26.43 -2.46 2.73
CA LEU A 34 27.39 -2.05 1.72
C LEU A 34 27.69 -3.31 0.89
N ALA A 35 26.80 -3.62 -0.07
CA ALA A 35 27.25 -4.36 -1.22
C ALA A 35 28.44 -3.57 -1.77
N PRO A 36 29.60 -4.20 -2.03
CA PRO A 36 30.70 -3.50 -2.64
C PRO A 36 30.14 -2.91 -3.94
N MET A 37 30.02 -1.58 -4.00
CA MET A 37 29.91 -0.91 -5.27
C MET A 37 31.16 -1.32 -6.02
N THR A 38 31.02 -2.32 -6.89
CA THR A 38 32.00 -2.51 -7.95
C THR A 38 32.07 -1.16 -8.61
N SER A 39 33.20 -0.50 -8.43
CA SER A 39 33.52 0.75 -9.11
C SER A 39 33.17 0.50 -10.57
N ALA A 40 32.02 1.01 -11.01
CA ALA A 40 31.69 1.03 -12.42
C ALA A 40 32.88 1.73 -13.04
N SER A 41 33.71 0.97 -13.76
CA SER A 41 34.84 1.49 -14.50
C SER A 41 34.23 2.59 -15.35
N ALA A 42 34.49 3.85 -15.01
CA ALA A 42 33.95 4.98 -15.73
C ALA A 42 34.34 4.75 -17.19
N ALA A 43 33.37 4.46 -18.05
CA ALA A 43 33.61 4.24 -19.46
C ALA A 43 34.34 5.48 -19.94
N SER A 44 35.60 5.32 -20.35
CA SER A 44 36.42 6.44 -20.84
C SER A 44 35.91 6.80 -22.22
N TYR A 45 35.12 7.86 -22.29
CA TYR A 45 34.64 8.37 -23.57
C TYR A 45 35.72 9.19 -24.26
N PRO A 46 35.88 9.09 -25.59
CA PRO A 46 36.87 9.83 -26.34
C PRO A 46 36.72 11.35 -26.12
N SER A 47 37.86 12.05 -25.96
CA SER A 47 37.88 13.50 -25.93
C SER A 47 37.75 14.06 -27.36
N TRP A 48 37.43 15.35 -27.52
CA TRP A 48 37.42 16.02 -28.77
C TRP A 48 38.81 16.00 -29.46
N SER A 49 39.88 16.11 -28.64
CA SER A 49 41.25 16.06 -29.15
C SER A 49 41.62 14.67 -29.72
N ASP A 50 41.13 13.58 -29.09
CA ASP A 50 41.35 12.22 -29.59
C ASP A 50 40.65 12.02 -30.93
N VAL A 51 39.44 12.57 -31.09
CA VAL A 51 38.66 12.51 -32.31
C VAL A 51 39.35 13.34 -33.43
N GLN A 52 39.86 14.52 -33.10
CA GLN A 52 40.60 15.36 -34.06
C GLN A 52 41.89 14.68 -34.53
N LYS A 53 42.66 14.07 -33.60
CA LYS A 53 43.87 13.30 -33.95
C LYS A 53 43.55 12.10 -34.84
N ALA A 54 42.43 11.44 -34.61
CA ALA A 54 41.99 10.31 -35.43
C ALA A 54 41.72 10.69 -36.89
N LYS A 55 41.38 11.96 -37.19
CA LYS A 55 41.23 12.44 -38.59
C LYS A 55 42.54 12.45 -39.38
N ALA A 56 43.69 12.37 -38.71
CA ALA A 56 44.99 12.44 -39.39
C ALA A 56 45.31 11.20 -40.24
N SER A 57 44.66 10.06 -40.01
CA SER A 57 44.79 8.87 -40.82
C SER A 57 43.46 8.13 -41.01
N LYS A 58 43.27 7.54 -42.19
CA LYS A 58 42.04 6.82 -42.55
C LYS A 58 41.79 5.61 -41.62
N SER A 59 42.83 4.89 -41.23
CA SER A 59 42.70 3.72 -40.32
C SER A 59 42.32 4.13 -38.93
N ALA A 60 42.95 5.19 -38.37
CA ALA A 60 42.59 5.73 -37.07
C ALA A 60 41.15 6.30 -37.05
N GLN A 61 40.74 6.95 -38.09
CA GLN A 61 39.37 7.45 -38.27
C GLN A 61 38.35 6.30 -38.26
N GLN A 62 38.58 5.23 -39.01
CA GLN A 62 37.70 4.08 -39.06
C GLN A 62 37.62 3.36 -37.71
N ALA A 63 38.75 3.18 -37.02
CA ALA A 63 38.78 2.60 -35.67
C ALA A 63 37.98 3.44 -34.67
N LYS A 64 38.15 4.77 -34.68
CA LYS A 64 37.41 5.67 -33.78
C LYS A 64 35.91 5.74 -34.09
N VAL A 65 35.51 5.65 -35.35
CA VAL A 65 34.11 5.52 -35.75
C VAL A 65 33.49 4.24 -35.19
N SER A 66 34.21 3.11 -35.28
CA SER A 66 33.72 1.83 -34.75
C SER A 66 33.61 1.86 -33.25
N GLU A 67 34.58 2.45 -32.53
CA GLU A 67 34.57 2.64 -31.09
C GLU A 67 33.37 3.48 -30.65
N ILE A 68 33.15 4.63 -31.26
CA ILE A 68 32.02 5.52 -30.92
C ILE A 68 30.67 4.84 -31.17
N LYS A 69 30.51 4.13 -32.27
CA LYS A 69 29.28 3.36 -32.54
C LYS A 69 29.03 2.29 -31.51
N ALA A 70 30.08 1.58 -31.07
CA ALA A 70 29.97 0.57 -29.98
C ALA A 70 29.57 1.21 -28.66
N LEU A 71 30.12 2.37 -28.30
CA LEU A 71 29.76 3.10 -27.08
C LEU A 71 28.30 3.59 -27.12
N ILE A 72 27.81 4.09 -28.26
CA ILE A 72 26.39 4.48 -28.39
C ILE A 72 25.47 3.27 -28.23
N ALA A 73 25.83 2.14 -28.86
CA ALA A 73 25.03 0.90 -28.70
C ALA A 73 25.04 0.37 -27.27
N ASP A 74 26.17 0.44 -26.57
CA ASP A 74 26.29 0.04 -25.16
C ASP A 74 25.44 0.92 -24.24
N LEU A 75 25.48 2.25 -24.42
CA LEU A 75 24.64 3.19 -23.67
C LEU A 75 23.14 2.90 -23.87
N THR A 76 22.73 2.70 -25.13
CA THR A 76 21.34 2.37 -25.46
C THR A 76 20.90 1.05 -24.82
N THR A 77 21.77 0.06 -24.86
CA THR A 77 21.51 -1.27 -24.25
C THR A 77 21.38 -1.17 -22.74
N LYS A 78 22.29 -0.44 -22.08
CA LYS A 78 22.29 -0.24 -20.63
C LYS A 78 21.02 0.53 -20.17
N ALA A 79 20.67 1.60 -20.83
CA ALA A 79 19.46 2.35 -20.50
C ALA A 79 18.18 1.50 -20.69
N SER A 80 18.11 0.74 -21.78
CA SER A 80 16.98 -0.16 -22.02
C SER A 80 16.90 -1.29 -21.01
N ALA A 81 18.04 -1.87 -20.59
CA ALA A 81 18.09 -2.90 -19.57
C ALA A 81 17.66 -2.35 -18.20
N ALA A 82 18.12 -1.15 -17.83
CA ALA A 82 17.75 -0.50 -16.58
C ALA A 82 16.25 -0.17 -16.55
N LYS A 83 15.66 0.34 -17.63
CA LYS A 83 14.20 0.54 -17.75
C LYS A 83 13.41 -0.75 -17.53
N ARG A 84 13.78 -1.84 -18.22
CA ARG A 84 13.11 -3.14 -18.02
C ARG A 84 13.24 -3.64 -16.57
N SER A 85 14.40 -3.42 -15.93
CA SER A 85 14.59 -3.77 -14.52
C SER A 85 13.67 -2.98 -13.60
N ALA A 86 13.49 -1.68 -13.85
CA ALA A 86 12.58 -0.83 -13.10
C ALA A 86 11.11 -1.26 -13.28
N GLU A 87 10.68 -1.57 -14.51
CA GLU A 87 9.35 -2.08 -14.79
C GLU A 87 9.07 -3.41 -14.08
N ALA A 88 10.04 -4.35 -14.10
CA ALA A 88 9.92 -5.62 -13.40
C ALA A 88 9.84 -5.45 -11.88
N ALA A 89 10.64 -4.55 -11.31
CA ALA A 89 10.61 -4.23 -9.89
C ALA A 89 9.30 -3.55 -9.48
N GLY A 90 8.78 -2.63 -10.29
CA GLY A 90 7.46 -2.00 -10.09
C GLY A 90 6.33 -3.04 -10.11
N THR A 91 6.34 -3.98 -11.07
CA THR A 91 5.35 -5.07 -11.13
C THR A 91 5.44 -5.99 -9.89
N ALA A 92 6.65 -6.26 -9.39
CA ALA A 92 6.84 -7.04 -8.17
C ALA A 92 6.32 -6.31 -6.92
N TYR A 93 6.49 -4.99 -6.86
CA TYR A 93 5.92 -4.15 -5.80
C TYR A 93 4.38 -4.21 -5.83
N GLN A 94 3.76 -3.92 -6.96
CA GLN A 94 2.31 -3.99 -7.10
C GLN A 94 1.75 -5.36 -6.71
N THR A 95 2.38 -6.46 -7.17
CA THR A 95 1.95 -7.81 -6.82
C THR A 95 2.02 -8.06 -5.31
N ALA A 96 3.06 -7.57 -4.63
CA ALA A 96 3.20 -7.70 -3.19
C ALA A 96 2.15 -6.86 -2.45
N GLN A 97 1.88 -5.64 -2.92
CA GLN A 97 0.87 -4.76 -2.35
C GLN A 97 -0.54 -5.35 -2.48
N THR A 98 -0.92 -5.85 -3.66
CA THR A 98 -2.22 -6.50 -3.88
C THR A 98 -2.42 -7.69 -2.95
N LYS A 99 -1.38 -8.52 -2.75
CA LYS A 99 -1.46 -9.65 -1.79
C LYS A 99 -1.66 -9.19 -0.35
N TYR A 100 -1.02 -8.10 0.04
CA TYR A 100 -1.19 -7.51 1.36
C TYR A 100 -2.61 -6.97 1.55
N ASP A 101 -3.15 -6.26 0.58
CA ASP A 101 -4.51 -5.69 0.62
C ASP A 101 -5.58 -6.80 0.67
N ASP A 102 -5.46 -7.85 -0.15
CA ASP A 102 -6.35 -9.03 -0.13
C ASP A 102 -6.31 -9.76 1.22
N ALA A 103 -5.12 -9.93 1.79
CA ALA A 103 -4.95 -10.56 3.09
C ALA A 103 -5.56 -9.71 4.21
N THR A 104 -5.48 -8.38 4.10
CA THR A 104 -6.08 -7.45 5.07
C THR A 104 -7.60 -7.59 5.09
N LEU A 105 -8.25 -7.58 3.93
CA LEU A 105 -9.71 -7.75 3.84
C LEU A 105 -10.14 -9.12 4.36
N THR A 106 -9.35 -10.16 4.07
CA THR A 106 -9.60 -11.52 4.58
C THR A 106 -9.50 -11.56 6.11
N GLN A 107 -8.46 -10.96 6.68
CA GLN A 107 -8.28 -10.87 8.13
C GLN A 107 -9.43 -10.10 8.81
N GLN A 108 -9.83 -8.94 8.26
CA GLN A 108 -10.96 -8.15 8.77
C GLN A 108 -12.26 -8.95 8.77
N LYS A 109 -12.53 -9.69 7.70
CA LYS A 109 -13.70 -10.57 7.60
C LYS A 109 -13.67 -11.68 8.65
N LEU A 110 -12.53 -12.35 8.81
CA LEU A 110 -12.37 -13.40 9.82
C LEU A 110 -12.52 -12.85 11.24
N GLN A 111 -11.99 -11.67 11.51
CA GLN A 111 -12.14 -11.00 12.80
C GLN A 111 -13.62 -10.68 13.09
N SER A 112 -14.34 -10.10 12.15
CA SER A 112 -15.78 -9.83 12.30
C SER A 112 -16.57 -11.10 12.54
N GLN A 113 -16.27 -12.19 11.84
CA GLN A 113 -16.91 -13.48 12.05
C GLN A 113 -16.59 -14.08 13.43
N ALA A 114 -15.36 -13.93 13.91
CA ALA A 114 -14.96 -14.37 15.23
C ALA A 114 -15.68 -13.57 16.34
N ASP A 115 -15.77 -12.25 16.20
CA ASP A 115 -16.47 -11.37 17.14
C ASP A 115 -17.97 -11.69 17.22
N ASP A 116 -18.61 -11.99 16.10
CA ASP A 116 -20.03 -12.35 16.05
C ASP A 116 -20.27 -13.77 16.61
N ALA A 117 -19.39 -14.72 16.34
CA ALA A 117 -19.45 -16.06 16.93
C ALA A 117 -19.21 -16.04 18.45
N GLU A 118 -18.31 -15.18 18.94
CA GLU A 118 -18.11 -15.01 20.39
C GLU A 118 -19.36 -14.46 21.08
N LYS A 119 -20.07 -13.49 20.47
CA LYS A 119 -21.36 -13.00 20.97
C LYS A 119 -22.41 -14.12 21.05
N THR A 120 -22.46 -14.96 19.99
CA THR A 120 -23.39 -16.10 19.93
C THR A 120 -23.07 -17.11 21.03
N ALA A 121 -21.78 -17.48 21.17
CA ALA A 121 -21.33 -18.40 22.20
C ALA A 121 -21.63 -17.88 23.61
N ALA A 122 -21.39 -16.59 23.86
CA ALA A 122 -21.70 -15.96 25.14
C ALA A 122 -23.21 -16.02 25.50
N ALA A 123 -24.07 -15.77 24.48
CA ALA A 123 -25.51 -15.86 24.64
C ALA A 123 -25.97 -17.31 24.93
N SER A 124 -25.43 -18.29 24.23
CA SER A 124 -25.73 -19.72 24.47
C SER A 124 -25.23 -20.20 25.86
N GLU A 125 -24.05 -19.74 26.27
CA GLU A 125 -23.52 -20.01 27.62
C GLU A 125 -24.38 -19.39 28.74
N GLU A 126 -24.87 -18.16 28.51
CA GLU A 126 -25.79 -17.51 29.45
C GLU A 126 -27.11 -18.29 29.59
N GLN A 127 -27.69 -18.74 28.48
CA GLN A 127 -28.89 -19.58 28.47
C GLN A 127 -28.67 -20.90 29.22
N ALA A 128 -27.53 -21.57 28.94
CA ALA A 128 -27.16 -22.80 29.68
C ALA A 128 -26.97 -22.55 31.19
N GLY A 129 -26.34 -21.44 31.55
CA GLY A 129 -26.16 -21.03 32.94
C GLY A 129 -27.49 -20.73 33.67
N GLN A 130 -28.42 -20.06 32.98
CA GLN A 130 -29.77 -19.78 33.53
C GLN A 130 -30.55 -21.10 33.76
N LEU A 131 -30.48 -22.01 32.80
CA LEU A 131 -31.11 -23.32 32.92
C LEU A 131 -30.50 -24.15 34.06
N ALA A 132 -29.17 -24.19 34.20
CA ALA A 132 -28.50 -24.84 35.31
C ALA A 132 -28.93 -24.29 36.67
N ALA A 133 -29.08 -22.99 36.77
CA ALA A 133 -29.56 -22.34 38.01
C ALA A 133 -31.04 -22.66 38.29
N GLN A 134 -31.87 -22.86 37.29
CA GLN A 134 -33.27 -23.28 37.44
C GLN A 134 -33.34 -24.75 37.90
N LEU A 135 -32.61 -25.65 37.28
CA LEU A 135 -32.53 -27.07 37.63
C LEU A 135 -31.95 -27.26 39.02
N GLY A 136 -30.92 -26.52 39.43
CA GLY A 136 -30.35 -26.56 40.76
C GLY A 136 -31.35 -26.12 41.85
N ARG A 137 -32.22 -25.16 41.58
CA ARG A 137 -33.29 -24.75 42.50
C ARG A 137 -34.43 -25.78 42.59
N ALA A 138 -34.80 -26.41 41.46
CA ALA A 138 -35.83 -27.44 41.44
C ALA A 138 -35.38 -28.71 42.17
N SER A 139 -34.12 -29.08 42.09
CA SER A 139 -33.55 -30.26 42.78
C SER A 139 -33.39 -30.04 44.31
N ALA A 140 -33.38 -28.80 44.78
CA ALA A 140 -33.31 -28.48 46.21
C ALA A 140 -34.66 -28.67 46.95
N ASN A 141 -35.78 -28.76 46.23
CA ASN A 141 -37.06 -29.17 46.79
C ASN A 141 -37.10 -30.70 46.80
N ASP A 142 -36.97 -31.28 47.99
CA ASP A 142 -36.83 -32.71 48.23
C ASP A 142 -38.10 -33.46 47.77
N VAL A 143 -38.18 -33.80 46.47
CA VAL A 143 -39.26 -34.60 45.82
C VAL A 143 -39.38 -35.94 46.55
N THR A 144 -38.29 -36.47 47.11
CA THR A 144 -38.24 -37.72 47.84
C THR A 144 -39.01 -37.62 49.13
N THR A 145 -38.96 -36.48 49.82
CA THR A 145 -39.66 -36.24 51.10
C THR A 145 -41.19 -36.06 50.92
N ASP A 146 -41.58 -35.38 49.79
CA ASP A 146 -43.01 -35.18 49.51
C ASP A 146 -43.71 -36.48 49.06
N ILE A 147 -43.02 -37.40 48.39
CA ILE A 147 -43.49 -38.74 47.99
C ILE A 147 -43.75 -39.58 49.23
N LEU A 148 -42.86 -39.55 50.24
CA LEU A 148 -42.98 -40.35 51.45
C LEU A 148 -44.10 -39.85 52.36
N THR A 149 -44.44 -38.59 52.29
CA THR A 149 -45.43 -37.94 53.13
C THR A 149 -46.84 -37.90 52.54
N HIS A 150 -47.02 -38.05 51.23
CA HIS A 150 -48.31 -37.93 50.49
C HIS A 150 -48.53 -39.01 49.43
N PRO A 151 -48.78 -40.30 49.80
CA PRO A 151 -48.88 -41.39 48.84
C PRO A 151 -50.09 -41.36 47.90
N SER A 152 -51.05 -40.44 48.08
CA SER A 152 -52.25 -40.28 47.25
C SER A 152 -52.04 -39.49 45.99
N LYS A 153 -50.83 -38.90 45.77
CA LYS A 153 -50.50 -38.09 44.60
C LYS A 153 -49.75 -38.84 43.46
N SER A 154 -49.86 -40.15 43.39
CA SER A 154 -49.10 -40.97 42.42
C SER A 154 -49.35 -40.63 40.92
N GLY A 155 -50.53 -40.06 40.59
CA GLY A 155 -50.82 -39.60 39.21
C GLY A 155 -50.07 -38.31 38.83
N ASP A 156 -49.90 -37.38 39.76
CA ASP A 156 -49.17 -36.16 39.57
C ASP A 156 -47.66 -36.44 39.46
N LEU A 157 -47.18 -37.50 40.14
CA LEU A 157 -45.77 -37.91 40.12
C LEU A 157 -45.30 -38.37 38.69
N LEU A 158 -46.15 -39.11 37.96
CA LEU A 158 -45.84 -39.55 36.57
C LEU A 158 -45.77 -38.34 35.63
N TYR A 159 -46.61 -37.35 35.85
CA TYR A 159 -46.59 -36.08 35.11
C TYR A 159 -45.31 -35.28 35.41
N GLU A 160 -44.91 -35.16 36.70
CA GLU A 160 -43.70 -34.48 37.12
C GLU A 160 -42.44 -35.20 36.59
N LEU A 161 -42.37 -36.53 36.64
CA LEU A 161 -41.29 -37.32 36.04
C LEU A 161 -41.19 -37.12 34.50
N GLY A 162 -42.33 -37.08 33.82
CA GLY A 162 -42.41 -36.77 32.39
C GLY A 162 -41.93 -35.35 32.07
N ALA A 163 -42.31 -34.38 32.88
CA ALA A 163 -41.85 -33.01 32.78
C ALA A 163 -40.34 -32.88 33.04
N MET A 164 -39.82 -33.59 34.07
CA MET A 164 -38.38 -33.64 34.34
C MET A 164 -37.57 -34.30 33.19
N SER A 165 -38.09 -35.37 32.60
CA SER A 165 -37.46 -36.02 31.44
C SER A 165 -37.36 -35.04 30.24
N LYS A 166 -38.46 -34.31 29.96
CA LYS A 166 -38.49 -33.29 28.90
C LYS A 166 -37.54 -32.13 29.21
N LEU A 167 -37.44 -31.70 30.44
CA LEU A 167 -36.54 -30.64 30.88
C LEU A 167 -35.08 -31.07 30.79
N SER A 168 -34.78 -32.34 31.09
CA SER A 168 -33.43 -32.92 30.93
C SER A 168 -33.04 -32.97 29.45
N GLU A 169 -33.94 -33.43 28.58
CA GLU A 169 -33.70 -33.45 27.13
C GLU A 169 -33.45 -32.03 26.57
N GLN A 170 -34.21 -31.05 27.03
CA GLN A 170 -34.01 -29.63 26.70
C GLN A 170 -32.65 -29.09 27.21
N ALA A 171 -32.28 -29.48 28.42
CA ALA A 171 -31.00 -29.12 29.02
C ALA A 171 -29.82 -29.64 28.21
N ASP A 172 -29.85 -30.91 27.83
CA ASP A 172 -28.80 -31.54 27.03
C ASP A 172 -28.66 -30.84 25.65
N GLY A 173 -29.79 -30.44 25.04
CA GLY A 173 -29.79 -29.67 23.78
C GLY A 173 -29.10 -28.30 23.94
N ILE A 174 -29.44 -27.54 25.00
CA ILE A 174 -28.87 -26.21 25.25
C ILE A 174 -27.38 -26.31 25.59
N TYR A 175 -26.97 -27.28 26.40
CA TYR A 175 -25.55 -27.48 26.72
C TYR A 175 -24.74 -27.91 25.47
N SER A 176 -25.30 -28.77 24.66
CA SER A 176 -24.70 -29.20 23.42
C SER A 176 -24.50 -28.00 22.45
N GLN A 177 -25.53 -27.15 22.33
CA GLN A 177 -25.47 -25.95 21.51
C GLN A 177 -24.40 -24.97 22.04
N ALA A 178 -24.38 -24.69 23.35
CA ALA A 178 -23.38 -23.79 23.93
C ALA A 178 -21.95 -24.30 23.72
N THR A 179 -21.73 -25.61 23.84
CA THR A 179 -20.42 -26.22 23.57
C THR A 179 -20.03 -26.10 22.09
N GLN A 180 -20.99 -26.27 21.20
CA GLN A 180 -20.76 -26.14 19.74
C GLN A 180 -20.44 -24.70 19.33
N ASP A 181 -21.21 -23.73 19.84
CA ASP A 181 -21.02 -22.31 19.56
C ASP A 181 -19.66 -21.83 20.09
N ARG A 182 -19.26 -22.29 21.29
CA ARG A 182 -17.92 -22.03 21.82
C ARG A 182 -16.81 -22.60 20.93
N GLY A 183 -16.98 -23.82 20.43
CA GLY A 183 -16.04 -24.44 19.49
C GLY A 183 -15.91 -23.67 18.16
N VAL A 184 -17.04 -23.16 17.63
CA VAL A 184 -17.06 -22.31 16.42
C VAL A 184 -16.34 -20.98 16.69
N ALA A 185 -16.64 -20.30 17.80
CA ALA A 185 -16.01 -19.05 18.17
C ALA A 185 -14.49 -19.19 18.30
N GLN A 186 -14.03 -20.23 19.01
CA GLN A 186 -12.58 -20.49 19.15
C GLN A 186 -11.93 -20.78 17.80
N GLY A 187 -12.53 -21.61 16.95
CA GLY A 187 -11.98 -21.95 15.63
C GLY A 187 -11.89 -20.74 14.69
N LEU A 188 -12.81 -19.77 14.80
CA LEU A 188 -12.76 -18.53 14.03
C LEU A 188 -11.71 -17.55 14.59
N ALA A 189 -11.59 -17.46 15.93
CA ALA A 189 -10.55 -16.67 16.58
C ALA A 189 -9.14 -17.15 16.19
N ASP A 190 -8.90 -18.46 16.22
CA ASP A 190 -7.63 -19.06 15.80
C ASP A 190 -7.30 -18.74 14.34
N LYS A 191 -8.30 -18.78 13.44
CA LYS A 191 -8.12 -18.40 12.03
C LYS A 191 -7.82 -16.91 11.85
N ALA A 192 -8.48 -16.05 12.62
CA ALA A 192 -8.23 -14.61 12.59
C ALA A 192 -6.80 -14.29 13.07
N ASP A 193 -6.31 -14.96 14.10
CA ASP A 193 -4.94 -14.80 14.59
C ASP A 193 -3.89 -15.31 13.60
N LEU A 194 -4.12 -16.45 12.95
CA LEU A 194 -3.25 -16.93 11.86
C LEU A 194 -3.19 -15.95 10.69
N ALA A 195 -4.34 -15.41 10.27
CA ALA A 195 -4.41 -14.41 9.21
C ALA A 195 -3.67 -13.12 9.59
N LYS A 196 -3.80 -12.66 10.85
CA LYS A 196 -3.08 -11.50 11.38
C LYS A 196 -1.56 -11.69 11.36
N ASN A 197 -1.09 -12.88 11.76
CA ASN A 197 0.35 -13.20 11.73
C ASN A 197 0.90 -13.28 10.29
N ALA A 198 0.12 -13.78 9.34
CA ALA A 198 0.49 -13.79 7.93
C ALA A 198 0.56 -12.36 7.36
N LEU A 199 -0.34 -11.48 7.79
CA LEU A 199 -0.43 -10.10 7.32
C LEU A 199 0.86 -9.31 7.61
N GLY A 200 1.48 -9.46 8.78
CA GLY A 200 2.75 -8.81 9.11
C GLY A 200 3.86 -9.14 8.10
N LYS A 201 3.99 -10.41 7.72
CA LYS A 201 4.98 -10.83 6.73
C LYS A 201 4.73 -10.27 5.33
N LEU A 202 3.44 -10.12 4.95
CA LEU A 202 3.07 -9.53 3.67
C LEU A 202 3.32 -8.02 3.66
N ALA A 203 3.11 -7.32 4.76
CA ALA A 203 3.44 -5.91 4.91
C ALA A 203 4.95 -5.67 4.71
N ASP A 204 5.79 -6.46 5.39
CA ASP A 204 7.24 -6.38 5.26
C ASP A 204 7.68 -6.65 3.81
N ALA A 205 7.07 -7.66 3.16
CA ALA A 205 7.38 -7.99 1.78
C ALA A 205 6.98 -6.87 0.81
N ALA A 206 5.81 -6.24 0.99
CA ALA A 206 5.36 -5.11 0.18
C ALA A 206 6.32 -3.90 0.34
N GLN A 207 6.71 -3.58 1.57
CA GLN A 207 7.66 -2.51 1.86
C GLN A 207 9.04 -2.75 1.21
N GLN A 208 9.57 -3.97 1.30
CA GLN A 208 10.83 -4.32 0.64
C GLN A 208 10.75 -4.20 -0.88
N LYS A 209 9.64 -4.63 -1.48
CA LYS A 209 9.43 -4.52 -2.93
C LYS A 209 9.27 -3.07 -3.38
N MET A 210 8.61 -2.23 -2.60
CA MET A 210 8.52 -0.79 -2.86
C MET A 210 9.91 -0.13 -2.88
N GLN A 211 10.75 -0.41 -1.88
CA GLN A 211 12.12 0.11 -1.83
C GLN A 211 12.98 -0.38 -3.01
N ALA A 212 12.83 -1.67 -3.38
CA ALA A 212 13.53 -2.22 -4.54
C ALA A 212 13.07 -1.57 -5.86
N ALA A 213 11.76 -1.29 -6.01
CA ALA A 213 11.22 -0.61 -7.18
C ALA A 213 11.75 0.83 -7.28
N GLN A 214 11.79 1.58 -6.17
CA GLN A 214 12.38 2.91 -6.15
C GLN A 214 13.85 2.90 -6.55
N SER A 215 14.66 2.02 -5.95
CA SER A 215 16.08 1.91 -6.28
C SER A 215 16.33 1.54 -7.75
N ALA A 216 15.49 0.67 -8.33
CA ALA A 216 15.57 0.31 -9.74
C ALA A 216 15.17 1.47 -10.66
N ALA A 217 14.18 2.26 -10.27
CA ALA A 217 13.76 3.45 -10.99
C ALA A 217 14.87 4.54 -10.99
N ASP A 218 15.49 4.78 -9.84
CA ASP A 218 16.61 5.72 -9.71
C ASP A 218 17.80 5.29 -10.58
N ALA A 219 18.11 3.98 -10.61
CA ALA A 219 19.13 3.42 -11.49
C ALA A 219 18.78 3.57 -12.97
N ALA A 220 17.49 3.39 -13.33
CA ALA A 220 17.01 3.57 -14.70
C ALA A 220 17.11 5.04 -15.12
N GLN A 221 16.73 5.99 -14.26
CA GLN A 221 16.87 7.42 -14.53
C GLN A 221 18.34 7.79 -14.74
N THR A 222 19.23 7.34 -13.84
CA THR A 222 20.68 7.56 -13.99
C THR A 222 21.22 7.03 -15.31
N ALA A 223 20.78 5.84 -15.74
CA ALA A 223 21.22 5.25 -17.02
C ALA A 223 20.69 6.02 -18.24
N VAL A 224 19.45 6.53 -18.16
CA VAL A 224 18.85 7.36 -19.22
C VAL A 224 19.55 8.72 -19.32
N ASP A 225 19.85 9.36 -18.20
CA ASP A 225 20.58 10.62 -18.16
C ASP A 225 21.99 10.46 -18.73
N ALA A 226 22.70 9.40 -18.32
CA ALA A 226 24.01 9.07 -18.87
C ALA A 226 23.97 8.77 -20.37
N GLN A 227 22.91 8.12 -20.86
CA GLN A 227 22.66 7.94 -22.29
C GLN A 227 22.48 9.29 -22.97
N GLY A 228 21.59 10.15 -22.49
CA GLY A 228 21.29 11.46 -23.09
C GLY A 228 22.53 12.34 -23.20
N ASP A 229 23.28 12.49 -22.10
CA ASP A 229 24.45 13.36 -22.05
C ASP A 229 25.61 12.89 -22.94
N ASN A 230 25.84 11.56 -22.98
CA ASN A 230 26.97 11.01 -23.72
C ASN A 230 26.64 10.70 -25.19
N GLN A 231 25.42 10.26 -25.48
CA GLN A 231 25.01 9.92 -26.86
C GLN A 231 25.09 11.15 -27.76
N ALA A 232 24.53 12.28 -27.36
CA ALA A 232 24.57 13.50 -28.14
C ALA A 232 26.01 13.97 -28.47
N ARG A 233 26.91 13.82 -27.44
CA ARG A 233 28.35 14.12 -27.65
C ARG A 233 29.01 13.16 -28.61
N LEU A 234 28.76 11.86 -28.46
CA LEU A 234 29.35 10.82 -29.34
C LEU A 234 28.82 10.94 -30.77
N GLU A 235 27.56 11.27 -30.97
CA GLU A 235 26.97 11.52 -32.28
C GLU A 235 27.58 12.76 -32.96
N ALA A 236 27.82 13.84 -32.20
CA ALA A 236 28.53 15.01 -32.70
C ALA A 236 30.00 14.69 -33.09
N GLN A 237 30.71 13.88 -32.28
CA GLN A 237 32.06 13.39 -32.57
C GLN A 237 32.08 12.48 -33.80
N LEU A 238 31.06 11.62 -33.98
CA LEU A 238 30.90 10.80 -35.17
C LEU A 238 30.72 11.66 -36.40
N THR A 239 29.88 12.72 -36.33
CA THR A 239 29.68 13.70 -37.38
C THR A 239 31.01 14.38 -37.75
N LEU A 240 31.82 14.80 -36.79
CA LEU A 240 33.13 15.37 -37.01
C LEU A 240 34.07 14.41 -37.77
N LEU A 241 34.02 13.12 -37.49
CA LEU A 241 34.84 12.09 -38.16
C LEU A 241 34.37 11.79 -39.59
N THR A 242 33.05 11.84 -39.83
CA THR A 242 32.45 11.42 -41.10
C THR A 242 32.15 12.56 -42.04
N SER A 243 32.16 13.81 -41.56
CA SER A 243 31.89 15.02 -42.33
C SER A 243 33.13 15.94 -42.39
N ASN A 244 33.10 16.93 -43.29
CA ASN A 244 34.10 17.99 -43.37
C ASN A 244 33.70 19.26 -42.58
N GLU A 245 32.73 19.16 -41.67
CA GLU A 245 32.33 20.28 -40.85
C GLU A 245 33.38 20.62 -39.77
N ALA A 246 34.02 21.78 -39.89
CA ALA A 246 35.08 22.23 -38.98
C ALA A 246 34.55 22.72 -37.61
N ASN A 247 33.25 23.04 -37.52
CA ASN A 247 32.68 23.72 -36.33
C ASN A 247 31.69 22.84 -35.52
N VAL A 248 31.74 21.51 -35.74
CA VAL A 248 30.81 20.54 -35.03
C VAL A 248 30.95 20.63 -33.52
N GLU A 249 32.18 20.72 -33.00
CA GLU A 249 32.44 20.84 -31.57
C GLU A 249 31.84 22.14 -30.99
N ALA A 250 32.01 23.25 -31.67
CA ALA A 250 31.46 24.53 -31.28
C ALA A 250 29.93 24.53 -31.26
N LYS A 251 29.32 23.93 -32.31
CA LYS A 251 27.84 23.75 -32.39
C LYS A 251 27.32 22.88 -31.27
N TYR A 252 27.99 21.76 -30.93
CA TYR A 252 27.64 20.89 -29.84
C TYR A 252 27.72 21.63 -28.51
N ASN A 253 28.85 22.26 -28.21
CA ASN A 253 29.03 22.99 -26.96
C ASN A 253 27.98 24.10 -26.74
N LYS A 254 27.62 24.82 -27.82
CA LYS A 254 26.53 25.80 -27.80
C LYS A 254 25.19 25.13 -27.51
N GLY A 255 24.88 23.98 -28.11
CA GLY A 255 23.68 23.21 -27.87
C GLY A 255 23.58 22.77 -26.40
N VAL A 256 24.65 22.26 -25.80
CA VAL A 256 24.73 21.87 -24.38
C VAL A 256 24.44 23.06 -23.46
N GLN A 257 25.01 24.26 -23.76
CA GLN A 257 24.75 25.46 -22.98
C GLN A 257 23.29 25.90 -23.05
N VAL A 258 22.67 25.83 -24.22
CA VAL A 258 21.25 26.17 -24.40
C VAL A 258 20.36 25.16 -23.63
N GLU A 259 20.63 23.86 -23.72
CA GLU A 259 19.86 22.85 -23.04
C GLU A 259 20.01 22.98 -21.51
N LYS A 260 21.24 23.18 -21.01
CA LYS A 260 21.49 23.42 -19.59
C LYS A 260 20.75 24.66 -19.07
N ALA A 261 20.73 25.75 -19.85
CA ALA A 261 19.96 26.94 -19.51
C ALA A 261 18.45 26.67 -19.51
N ARG A 262 17.95 25.87 -20.46
CA ARG A 262 16.55 25.44 -20.51
C ARG A 262 16.17 24.61 -19.30
N GLN A 263 17.00 23.63 -18.93
CA GLN A 263 16.76 22.79 -17.73
C GLN A 263 16.78 23.62 -16.44
N ALA A 264 17.74 24.54 -16.32
CA ALA A 264 17.80 25.45 -15.18
C ALA A 264 16.56 26.37 -15.10
N ALA A 265 16.06 26.86 -16.24
CA ALA A 265 14.84 27.67 -16.32
C ALA A 265 13.59 26.84 -15.93
N LEU A 266 13.50 25.58 -16.36
CA LEU A 266 12.43 24.67 -15.98
C LEU A 266 12.46 24.35 -14.49
N ALA A 267 13.64 24.07 -13.94
CA ALA A 267 13.82 23.84 -12.51
C ALA A 267 13.46 25.09 -11.67
N ALA A 268 13.88 26.28 -12.12
CA ALA A 268 13.53 27.55 -11.48
C ALA A 268 12.01 27.84 -11.57
N ALA A 269 11.38 27.55 -12.70
CA ALA A 269 9.92 27.65 -12.87
C ALA A 269 9.17 26.68 -11.97
N ALA A 270 9.64 25.43 -11.84
CA ALA A 270 9.08 24.43 -10.92
C ALA A 270 9.25 24.87 -9.47
N ALA A 271 10.43 25.35 -9.07
CA ALA A 271 10.67 25.89 -7.73
C ALA A 271 9.80 27.12 -7.42
N LYS A 272 9.63 28.02 -8.41
CA LYS A 272 8.74 29.18 -8.27
C LYS A 272 7.27 28.76 -8.17
N ALA A 273 6.83 27.79 -8.96
CA ALA A 273 5.49 27.20 -8.87
C ALA A 273 5.27 26.54 -7.50
N ALA A 274 6.25 25.83 -6.97
CA ALA A 274 6.20 25.24 -5.62
C ALA A 274 6.14 26.34 -4.53
N ALA A 275 6.89 27.44 -4.69
CA ALA A 275 6.90 28.57 -3.75
C ALA A 275 5.62 29.42 -3.83
N THR A 276 5.02 29.58 -5.02
CA THR A 276 3.73 30.30 -5.20
C THR A 276 2.53 29.45 -4.83
N ASN A 277 2.63 28.09 -4.80
CA ASN A 277 1.58 27.17 -4.38
C ASN A 277 1.39 27.09 -2.86
N SER A 278 2.16 27.81 -2.06
CA SER A 278 1.77 28.10 -0.66
C SER A 278 0.55 29.05 -0.54
N GLY A 279 -0.10 29.42 -1.67
CA GLY A 279 -1.24 30.34 -1.69
C GLY A 279 -2.11 30.34 -2.97
N GLY A 280 -2.08 29.34 -3.86
CA GLY A 280 -2.73 29.44 -5.18
C GLY A 280 -3.63 28.25 -5.58
N THR A 281 -4.90 28.46 -5.51
CA THR A 281 -6.05 28.18 -6.45
C THR A 281 -5.84 27.14 -7.55
N GLY A 282 -5.74 25.86 -7.17
CA GLY A 282 -5.80 24.77 -8.15
C GLY A 282 -6.41 23.49 -7.60
N GLY A 283 -6.20 23.17 -6.36
CA GLY A 283 -6.78 22.05 -5.63
C GLY A 283 -7.76 22.47 -4.54
N GLY A 284 -8.27 23.68 -4.55
CA GLY A 284 -9.04 24.22 -3.43
C GLY A 284 -8.14 24.43 -2.19
N ALA A 285 -8.46 25.38 -1.33
CA ALA A 285 -7.83 25.48 -0.01
C ALA A 285 -8.17 24.19 0.77
N ALA A 286 -7.19 23.66 1.52
CA ALA A 286 -7.46 22.57 2.44
C ALA A 286 -8.61 22.97 3.37
N ASN A 287 -9.56 22.09 3.57
CA ASN A 287 -10.65 22.35 4.52
C ASN A 287 -10.11 22.36 5.97
N SER A 288 -11.02 22.57 6.93
CA SER A 288 -10.65 22.61 8.35
C SER A 288 -10.03 21.32 8.87
N SER A 289 -10.20 20.20 8.17
CA SER A 289 -9.53 18.91 8.49
C SER A 289 -8.18 18.71 7.80
N GLY A 290 -7.70 19.70 7.01
CA GLY A 290 -6.44 19.63 6.28
C GLY A 290 -6.47 18.81 4.99
N TRP A 291 -7.66 18.40 4.52
CA TRP A 291 -7.83 17.56 3.33
C TRP A 291 -8.34 18.35 2.14
N VAL A 292 -7.98 17.85 0.93
CA VAL A 292 -8.34 18.42 -0.37
C VAL A 292 -8.69 17.28 -1.33
N ARG A 293 -9.56 17.56 -2.29
CA ARG A 293 -9.83 16.63 -3.39
C ARG A 293 -8.61 16.50 -4.28
N PRO A 294 -8.11 15.25 -4.57
CA PRO A 294 -6.84 15.05 -5.24
C PRO A 294 -6.85 15.43 -6.74
N SER A 295 -8.01 15.43 -7.38
CA SER A 295 -8.18 15.85 -8.78
C SER A 295 -9.63 16.23 -9.08
N GLY A 296 -9.86 16.89 -10.20
CA GLY A 296 -11.18 17.10 -10.80
C GLY A 296 -11.76 15.80 -11.37
N GLY A 297 -12.75 15.93 -12.23
CA GLY A 297 -13.41 14.82 -12.90
C GLY A 297 -14.50 14.16 -12.05
N TYR A 298 -15.05 13.07 -12.57
CA TYR A 298 -16.07 12.25 -11.90
C TYR A 298 -15.51 10.85 -11.65
N GLN A 299 -16.07 10.15 -10.68
CA GLN A 299 -15.69 8.79 -10.37
C GLN A 299 -16.16 7.85 -11.49
N THR A 300 -15.21 7.11 -12.07
CA THR A 300 -15.48 6.12 -13.14
C THR A 300 -15.43 4.69 -12.64
N SER A 301 -14.71 4.42 -11.55
CA SER A 301 -14.64 3.10 -10.95
C SER A 301 -14.53 3.19 -9.43
N PRO A 302 -15.35 2.43 -8.68
CA PRO A 302 -15.30 2.41 -7.22
C PRO A 302 -14.21 1.46 -6.70
N PHE A 303 -13.90 1.62 -5.42
CA PHE A 303 -13.15 0.65 -4.61
C PHE A 303 -13.89 -0.68 -4.52
N GLY A 304 -13.16 -1.80 -4.49
CA GLY A 304 -13.69 -3.12 -4.22
C GLY A 304 -13.39 -4.18 -5.27
N TYR A 305 -13.85 -5.39 -5.04
CA TYR A 305 -13.60 -6.51 -5.97
C TYR A 305 -14.40 -6.35 -7.25
N ARG A 306 -13.70 -6.32 -8.38
CA ARG A 306 -14.28 -6.28 -9.74
C ARG A 306 -13.49 -7.16 -10.71
N VAL A 307 -14.04 -7.41 -11.89
CA VAL A 307 -13.24 -7.91 -13.01
C VAL A 307 -12.39 -6.74 -13.50
N ASP A 308 -11.09 -6.91 -13.40
CA ASP A 308 -10.13 -5.90 -13.84
C ASP A 308 -10.20 -5.76 -15.38
N PRO A 309 -10.37 -4.54 -15.91
CA PRO A 309 -10.59 -4.33 -17.35
C PRO A 309 -9.33 -4.59 -18.19
N TYR A 310 -8.16 -4.63 -17.59
CA TYR A 310 -6.90 -4.87 -18.26
C TYR A 310 -6.50 -6.35 -18.23
N THR A 311 -6.58 -6.99 -17.05
CA THR A 311 -6.17 -8.38 -16.85
C THR A 311 -7.29 -9.39 -17.08
N HIS A 312 -8.55 -8.95 -17.05
CA HIS A 312 -9.77 -9.75 -17.15
C HIS A 312 -9.96 -10.79 -16.01
N TYR A 313 -9.20 -10.66 -14.92
CA TYR A 313 -9.36 -11.47 -13.72
C TYR A 313 -10.09 -10.70 -12.63
N ARG A 314 -10.71 -11.42 -11.70
CA ARG A 314 -11.30 -10.80 -10.51
C ARG A 314 -10.19 -10.36 -9.57
N ALA A 315 -10.08 -9.05 -9.34
CA ALA A 315 -9.08 -8.44 -8.47
C ALA A 315 -9.70 -7.34 -7.60
N LEU A 316 -9.06 -7.03 -6.50
CA LEU A 316 -9.38 -5.86 -5.69
C LEU A 316 -8.94 -4.60 -6.45
N HIS A 317 -9.85 -3.67 -6.68
CA HIS A 317 -9.54 -2.29 -7.02
C HIS A 317 -9.29 -1.53 -5.72
N ALA A 318 -8.02 -1.26 -5.42
CA ALA A 318 -7.57 -0.74 -4.11
C ALA A 318 -7.84 0.76 -3.91
N GLY A 319 -8.47 1.42 -4.89
CA GLY A 319 -8.74 2.85 -4.88
C GLY A 319 -10.04 3.23 -5.58
N VAL A 320 -10.14 4.49 -5.95
CA VAL A 320 -11.17 5.01 -6.85
C VAL A 320 -10.50 5.63 -8.07
N ASP A 321 -11.16 5.53 -9.23
CA ASP A 321 -10.70 6.16 -10.46
C ASP A 321 -11.49 7.45 -10.69
N LEU A 322 -10.76 8.56 -10.84
CA LEU A 322 -11.31 9.88 -11.15
C LEU A 322 -10.86 10.29 -12.55
N ALA A 323 -11.79 10.55 -13.46
CA ALA A 323 -11.52 10.84 -14.86
C ALA A 323 -11.71 12.33 -15.20
N PRO A 324 -10.71 13.19 -14.99
CA PRO A 324 -10.62 14.50 -15.62
C PRO A 324 -9.99 14.38 -17.02
N ALA A 325 -9.69 15.53 -17.67
CA ALA A 325 -8.92 15.53 -18.92
C ALA A 325 -7.49 15.01 -18.72
N CYS A 326 -6.89 14.45 -19.79
CA CYS A 326 -5.46 14.12 -19.80
C CYS A 326 -4.62 15.37 -19.47
N TYR A 327 -3.50 15.17 -18.78
CA TYR A 327 -2.58 16.21 -18.29
C TYR A 327 -3.17 17.15 -17.22
N ALA A 328 -4.40 16.94 -16.79
CA ALA A 328 -4.97 17.68 -15.66
C ALA A 328 -4.10 17.52 -14.41
N PRO A 329 -4.08 18.49 -13.51
CA PRO A 329 -3.26 18.42 -12.31
C PRO A 329 -3.75 17.37 -11.32
N ILE A 330 -2.80 16.72 -10.65
CA ILE A 330 -2.98 15.88 -9.47
C ILE A 330 -2.43 16.63 -8.28
N TYR A 331 -3.23 16.73 -7.22
CA TYR A 331 -2.89 17.45 -6.00
C TYR A 331 -2.71 16.49 -4.83
N ALA A 332 -1.81 16.82 -3.91
CA ALA A 332 -1.67 16.13 -2.63
C ALA A 332 -2.99 16.27 -1.83
N ALA A 333 -3.66 15.18 -1.56
CA ALA A 333 -4.93 15.18 -0.83
C ALA A 333 -4.79 15.66 0.62
N HIS A 334 -3.60 15.52 1.20
CA HIS A 334 -3.20 16.00 2.52
C HIS A 334 -1.70 16.31 2.50
N SER A 335 -1.23 17.13 3.46
CA SER A 335 0.20 17.32 3.62
C SER A 335 0.90 16.00 3.98
N GLY A 336 2.15 15.84 3.54
CA GLY A 336 2.89 14.61 3.79
C GLY A 336 4.28 14.61 3.19
N THR A 337 4.98 13.51 3.35
CA THR A 337 6.30 13.27 2.76
C THR A 337 6.21 12.24 1.66
N VAL A 338 6.82 12.51 0.51
CA VAL A 338 6.87 11.58 -0.62
C VAL A 338 7.72 10.36 -0.25
N THR A 339 7.13 9.18 -0.29
CA THR A 339 7.80 7.90 0.01
C THR A 339 8.09 7.07 -1.24
N PHE A 340 7.38 7.36 -2.33
CA PHE A 340 7.57 6.73 -3.64
C PHE A 340 7.26 7.73 -4.76
N ALA A 341 8.06 7.75 -5.82
CA ALA A 341 7.88 8.62 -6.98
C ALA A 341 8.56 8.00 -8.20
N ALA A 342 7.95 6.95 -8.77
CA ALA A 342 8.56 6.16 -9.84
C ALA A 342 7.51 5.31 -10.57
N ASN A 343 7.96 4.38 -11.45
CA ASN A 343 7.08 3.39 -12.05
C ASN A 343 6.69 2.31 -11.03
N GLY A 344 5.41 2.20 -10.69
CA GLY A 344 4.79 1.25 -9.79
C GLY A 344 4.22 -0.01 -10.49
N GLY A 345 4.71 -0.35 -11.68
CA GLY A 345 4.22 -1.50 -12.43
C GLY A 345 2.84 -1.24 -13.04
N GLY A 346 1.82 -2.00 -12.66
CA GLY A 346 0.45 -1.79 -13.12
C GLY A 346 -0.16 -0.46 -12.69
N TYR A 347 0.32 0.15 -11.59
CA TYR A 347 -0.03 1.53 -11.23
C TYR A 347 0.52 2.57 -12.23
N GLY A 348 1.42 2.15 -13.14
CA GLY A 348 2.13 3.08 -14.01
C GLY A 348 3.08 3.98 -13.23
N ASN A 349 3.26 5.20 -13.68
CA ASN A 349 3.97 6.20 -12.88
C ASN A 349 3.10 6.57 -11.67
N GLU A 350 3.68 6.47 -10.48
CA GLU A 350 2.97 6.57 -9.20
C GLU A 350 3.70 7.49 -8.24
N VAL A 351 2.94 8.23 -7.44
CA VAL A 351 3.43 8.95 -6.26
C VAL A 351 2.72 8.40 -5.03
N VAL A 352 3.47 8.12 -3.95
CA VAL A 352 2.92 7.77 -2.65
C VAL A 352 3.37 8.77 -1.62
N LEU A 353 2.43 9.26 -0.81
CA LEU A 353 2.68 10.17 0.31
C LEU A 353 2.45 9.45 1.64
N ASP A 354 3.37 9.59 2.58
CA ASP A 354 3.11 9.37 4.00
C ASP A 354 2.51 10.64 4.59
N ASN A 355 1.24 10.58 4.96
CA ASN A 355 0.48 11.71 5.51
C ASN A 355 0.54 11.75 7.05
N GLY A 356 1.29 10.84 7.67
CA GLY A 356 1.41 10.73 9.12
C GLY A 356 0.26 9.95 9.78
N GLY A 357 0.43 9.57 11.04
CA GLY A 357 -0.60 8.86 11.81
C GLY A 357 -0.99 7.48 11.24
N GLY A 358 -0.11 6.85 10.47
CA GLY A 358 -0.39 5.59 9.78
C GLY A 358 -1.27 5.75 8.53
N ILE A 359 -1.48 6.98 8.06
CA ILE A 359 -2.24 7.27 6.84
C ILE A 359 -1.27 7.51 5.69
N SER A 360 -1.54 6.95 4.53
CA SER A 360 -0.87 7.27 3.28
C SER A 360 -1.87 7.39 2.13
N THR A 361 -1.45 8.14 1.09
CA THR A 361 -2.23 8.30 -0.15
C THR A 361 -1.37 7.95 -1.34
N ALA A 362 -1.97 7.26 -2.34
CA ALA A 362 -1.28 6.88 -3.56
C ALA A 362 -2.01 7.46 -4.78
N TYR A 363 -1.23 7.81 -5.81
CA TYR A 363 -1.68 8.49 -7.01
C TYR A 363 -1.06 7.81 -8.22
N GLY A 364 -1.85 7.03 -8.94
CA GLY A 364 -1.41 6.20 -10.06
C GLY A 364 -1.74 6.78 -11.45
N HIS A 365 -1.25 6.09 -12.48
CA HIS A 365 -1.45 6.34 -13.90
C HIS A 365 -0.98 7.72 -14.38
N ILE A 366 0.03 8.28 -13.70
CA ILE A 366 0.64 9.58 -14.02
C ILE A 366 1.28 9.51 -15.42
N VAL A 367 1.15 10.59 -16.21
CA VAL A 367 1.75 10.67 -17.54
C VAL A 367 3.28 10.61 -17.47
N ASP A 368 3.93 10.12 -18.51
CA ASP A 368 5.40 10.12 -18.60
C ASP A 368 5.98 11.53 -18.46
N GLY A 369 6.95 11.68 -17.56
CA GLY A 369 7.51 12.99 -17.18
C GLY A 369 6.53 13.88 -16.39
N GLY A 370 5.39 13.33 -15.93
CA GLY A 370 4.36 14.06 -15.20
C GLY A 370 4.52 14.06 -13.69
N ILE A 371 5.45 13.32 -13.10
CA ILE A 371 5.80 13.41 -11.68
C ILE A 371 6.56 14.72 -11.45
N LEU A 372 6.12 15.52 -10.48
CA LEU A 372 6.65 16.87 -10.18
C LEU A 372 7.35 16.96 -8.81
N VAL A 373 7.45 15.84 -8.10
CA VAL A 373 8.00 15.73 -6.75
C VAL A 373 9.05 14.62 -6.69
N THR A 374 9.87 14.62 -5.64
CA THR A 374 10.91 13.61 -5.43
C THR A 374 10.76 12.95 -4.06
N VAL A 375 11.26 11.73 -3.91
CA VAL A 375 11.26 11.00 -2.63
C VAL A 375 11.97 11.81 -1.55
N GLY A 376 11.39 11.84 -0.35
CA GLY A 376 11.84 12.65 0.78
C GLY A 376 11.32 14.10 0.77
N GLN A 377 10.72 14.58 -0.33
CA GLN A 377 10.14 15.92 -0.39
C GLN A 377 8.88 16.00 0.49
N HIS A 378 8.79 17.05 1.33
CA HIS A 378 7.55 17.39 2.01
C HIS A 378 6.64 18.21 1.09
N VAL A 379 5.35 17.87 1.03
CA VAL A 379 4.34 18.56 0.24
C VAL A 379 3.19 19.04 1.13
N SER A 380 2.61 20.17 0.77
CA SER A 380 1.42 20.71 1.43
C SER A 380 0.14 20.15 0.80
N ALA A 381 -0.94 20.06 1.57
CA ALA A 381 -2.27 19.75 1.03
C ALA A 381 -2.63 20.73 -0.10
N GLY A 382 -3.15 20.22 -1.22
CA GLY A 382 -3.45 21.02 -2.41
C GLY A 382 -2.25 21.40 -3.27
N GLN A 383 -1.03 21.03 -2.89
CA GLN A 383 0.14 21.19 -3.76
C GLN A 383 0.03 20.26 -4.97
N GLN A 384 0.29 20.78 -6.17
CA GLN A 384 0.37 19.93 -7.36
C GLN A 384 1.60 19.03 -7.27
N ILE A 385 1.37 17.71 -7.37
CA ILE A 385 2.41 16.68 -7.26
C ILE A 385 2.65 15.94 -8.57
N ALA A 386 1.65 15.93 -9.48
CA ALA A 386 1.77 15.23 -10.75
C ALA A 386 0.74 15.72 -11.77
N LYS A 387 0.68 15.02 -12.93
CA LYS A 387 -0.29 15.23 -14.02
C LYS A 387 -0.92 13.90 -14.43
N ILE A 388 -2.23 13.93 -14.69
CA ILE A 388 -3.03 12.80 -15.17
C ILE A 388 -2.46 12.23 -16.47
N GLY A 389 -2.38 10.89 -16.52
CA GLY A 389 -2.00 10.13 -17.70
C GLY A 389 -2.77 8.83 -17.84
N SER A 390 -2.13 7.85 -18.49
CA SER A 390 -2.66 6.49 -18.71
C SER A 390 -1.52 5.49 -18.76
N THR A 391 -0.49 5.66 -17.93
CA THR A 391 0.62 4.70 -17.82
C THR A 391 0.21 3.46 -17.02
N GLY A 392 0.95 2.37 -17.15
CA GLY A 392 0.62 1.11 -16.46
C GLY A 392 -0.61 0.39 -17.03
N TRP A 393 -1.39 -0.28 -16.17
CA TRP A 393 -2.59 -1.02 -16.56
C TRP A 393 -3.82 -0.09 -16.56
N SER A 394 -3.86 0.78 -17.55
CA SER A 394 -4.89 1.80 -17.71
C SER A 394 -5.50 1.74 -19.12
N THR A 395 -6.80 1.93 -19.21
CA THR A 395 -7.55 1.96 -20.48
C THR A 395 -7.80 3.37 -21.00
N GLY A 396 -7.40 4.40 -20.25
CA GLY A 396 -7.58 5.81 -20.62
C GLY A 396 -7.14 6.76 -19.50
N CYS A 397 -7.10 8.06 -19.80
CA CYS A 397 -6.64 9.05 -18.83
C CYS A 397 -7.55 9.13 -17.60
N HIS A 398 -7.01 8.83 -16.44
CA HIS A 398 -7.65 8.96 -15.14
C HIS A 398 -6.61 9.03 -14.02
N LEU A 399 -7.02 9.45 -12.84
CA LEU A 399 -6.29 9.29 -11.58
C LEU A 399 -6.82 8.04 -10.89
N HIS A 400 -5.98 7.05 -10.66
CA HIS A 400 -6.19 6.03 -9.65
C HIS A 400 -5.77 6.61 -8.30
N PHE A 401 -6.71 6.80 -7.38
CA PHE A 401 -6.48 7.40 -6.07
C PHE A 401 -6.77 6.40 -4.96
N GLU A 402 -5.79 6.20 -4.08
CA GLU A 402 -5.93 5.33 -2.92
C GLU A 402 -5.78 6.10 -1.62
N THR A 403 -6.50 5.65 -0.61
CA THR A 403 -6.28 5.98 0.80
C THR A 403 -5.93 4.71 1.54
N ARG A 404 -4.88 4.75 2.35
CA ARG A 404 -4.38 3.60 3.10
C ARG A 404 -4.29 3.93 4.58
N VAL A 405 -4.66 2.97 5.42
CA VAL A 405 -4.53 3.06 6.87
C VAL A 405 -3.64 1.91 7.34
N ASN A 406 -2.53 2.24 7.97
CA ASN A 406 -1.49 1.28 8.37
C ASN A 406 -1.03 0.38 7.22
N GLY A 407 -0.89 0.99 6.02
CA GLY A 407 -0.46 0.33 4.79
C GLY A 407 -1.55 -0.39 4.00
N SER A 408 -2.73 -0.61 4.58
CA SER A 408 -3.86 -1.30 3.95
C SER A 408 -4.77 -0.34 3.21
N ALA A 409 -5.13 -0.66 1.97
CA ALA A 409 -6.09 0.10 1.20
C ALA A 409 -7.47 0.11 1.87
N VAL A 410 -8.07 1.28 1.96
CA VAL A 410 -9.44 1.49 2.44
C VAL A 410 -10.22 2.27 1.39
N ASP A 411 -11.56 2.10 1.37
CA ASP A 411 -12.40 2.81 0.41
C ASP A 411 -12.23 4.33 0.52
N PRO A 412 -11.71 5.01 -0.53
CA PRO A 412 -11.49 6.44 -0.49
C PRO A 412 -12.78 7.27 -0.36
N VAL A 413 -13.93 6.79 -0.83
CA VAL A 413 -15.18 7.55 -0.79
C VAL A 413 -15.61 7.83 0.64
N PRO A 414 -15.89 6.84 1.51
CA PRO A 414 -16.23 7.10 2.91
C PRO A 414 -15.06 7.69 3.69
N PHE A 415 -13.79 7.32 3.36
CA PHE A 415 -12.63 7.87 4.02
C PHE A 415 -12.52 9.39 3.86
N MET A 416 -12.67 9.89 2.64
CA MET A 416 -12.61 11.31 2.31
C MET A 416 -13.88 12.05 2.77
N ALA A 417 -15.05 11.42 2.64
CA ALA A 417 -16.32 11.99 3.11
C ALA A 417 -16.31 12.27 4.62
N ALA A 418 -15.73 11.37 5.44
CA ALA A 418 -15.55 11.57 6.88
C ALA A 418 -14.65 12.78 7.21
N ARG A 419 -13.91 13.29 6.23
CA ARG A 419 -13.02 14.47 6.30
C ARG A 419 -13.58 15.68 5.57
N GLY A 420 -14.86 15.61 5.15
CA GLY A 420 -15.56 16.71 4.48
C GLY A 420 -15.19 16.89 3.00
N ILE A 421 -14.62 15.87 2.35
CA ILE A 421 -14.23 15.89 0.93
C ILE A 421 -15.05 14.85 0.16
N SER A 422 -15.72 15.31 -0.91
CA SER A 422 -16.34 14.41 -1.91
C SER A 422 -15.33 14.10 -3.00
N VAL A 423 -15.11 12.82 -3.29
CA VAL A 423 -14.26 12.33 -4.39
C VAL A 423 -15.07 11.66 -5.46
#